data_d14903f06ad93e4a7b117f746fac99a3
#
_entry.id   d14903f06ad93e4a7b117f746fac99a3
#
_cell.length_a   1.000
_cell.length_b   1.000
_cell.length_c   1.000
_cell.angle_alpha   90.00
_cell.angle_beta   90.00
_cell.angle_gamma   90.00
#
_symmetry.space_group_name_H-M   'P 1'
#
loop_
_entity.id
_entity.type
_entity.pdbx_description
1 polymer ?
#
loop_
_entity_poly.entity_id
_entity_poly.type
_entity_poly.pdbx_seq_one_letter_code
_entity_poly.pdbx_strand_id
1 'polypeptide(L)'
;MASILDIKNLYKSYGSTEILKDINIAIEQGDFLVLVGPSGCGKSTLLNCIAGLEPITKGGMSIGGKDMTNVSPKDRDIAMVFQSYALYPTMTVAKNITFGMKVRGIDQATQDQKLAYVAQQLQIEPLLNRKPGQLSGGQRQRVAMGRALVRDPKLFLFDEPLSNLDAKLRVEMRTEIKSLHQ
;
A
#
# COMPACT_ATOMS: atom_id res chain seq x y z
N MET A 1 -21.02 12.14 1.51
CA MET A 1 -20.12 11.38 2.42
C MET A 1 -18.73 12.01 2.33
N ALA A 2 -17.91 11.94 3.36
CA ALA A 2 -16.60 12.59 3.30
C ALA A 2 -15.63 11.75 2.46
N SER A 3 -14.97 12.37 1.48
CA SER A 3 -13.95 11.74 0.65
C SER A 3 -12.75 11.30 1.52
N ILE A 4 -12.30 10.07 1.37
CA ILE A 4 -11.09 9.57 2.04
C ILE A 4 -9.83 10.07 1.36
N LEU A 5 -9.84 10.20 0.03
CA LEU A 5 -8.81 10.82 -0.79
C LEU A 5 -9.47 11.84 -1.72
N ASP A 6 -9.00 13.06 -1.71
CA ASP A 6 -9.41 14.11 -2.63
C ASP A 6 -8.16 14.77 -3.24
N ILE A 7 -8.03 14.66 -4.55
CA ILE A 7 -6.94 15.24 -5.35
C ILE A 7 -7.52 16.25 -6.29
N LYS A 8 -6.98 17.47 -6.28
CA LYS A 8 -7.45 18.58 -7.11
C LYS A 8 -6.31 19.19 -7.92
N ASN A 9 -6.52 19.23 -9.24
CA ASN A 9 -5.63 19.84 -10.22
C ASN A 9 -4.16 19.46 -9.98
N LEU A 10 -3.88 18.16 -9.76
CA LEU A 10 -2.54 17.69 -9.48
C LEU A 10 -1.73 17.62 -10.78
N TYR A 11 -0.56 18.25 -10.73
CA TYR A 11 0.47 18.21 -11.78
C TYR A 11 1.77 17.67 -11.21
N LYS A 12 2.47 16.86 -12.00
CA LYS A 12 3.83 16.41 -11.70
C LYS A 12 4.70 16.51 -12.94
N SER A 13 5.81 17.22 -12.81
CA SER A 13 6.84 17.34 -13.85
C SER A 13 8.20 16.95 -13.29
N TYR A 14 9.04 16.39 -14.15
CA TYR A 14 10.47 16.20 -13.93
C TYR A 14 11.23 17.07 -14.94
N GLY A 15 11.82 18.16 -14.44
CA GLY A 15 12.38 19.19 -15.31
C GLY A 15 11.31 19.77 -16.23
N SER A 16 11.51 19.70 -17.53
CA SER A 16 10.58 20.16 -18.56
C SER A 16 9.51 19.12 -18.96
N THR A 17 9.64 17.89 -18.49
CA THR A 17 8.73 16.79 -18.88
C THR A 17 7.58 16.68 -17.89
N GLU A 18 6.36 16.97 -18.36
CA GLU A 18 5.13 16.82 -17.61
C GLU A 18 4.64 15.36 -17.67
N ILE A 19 4.56 14.69 -16.52
CA ILE A 19 4.14 13.28 -16.40
C ILE A 19 2.67 13.18 -15.98
N LEU A 20 2.23 13.99 -15.02
CA LEU A 20 0.84 14.06 -14.59
C LEU A 20 0.30 15.46 -14.88
N LYS A 21 -0.89 15.53 -15.45
CA LYS A 21 -1.53 16.77 -15.87
C LYS A 21 -2.97 16.79 -15.43
N ASP A 22 -3.31 17.78 -14.64
CA ASP A 22 -4.68 18.07 -14.18
C ASP A 22 -5.42 16.84 -13.63
N ILE A 23 -4.75 16.08 -12.77
CA ILE A 23 -5.35 14.89 -12.17
C ILE A 23 -6.33 15.32 -11.08
N ASN A 24 -7.57 14.86 -11.22
CA ASN A 24 -8.64 15.10 -10.26
C ASN A 24 -9.25 13.74 -9.88
N ILE A 25 -9.21 13.37 -8.60
CA ILE A 25 -9.69 12.10 -8.07
C ILE A 25 -10.37 12.35 -6.73
N ALA A 26 -11.57 11.83 -6.57
CA ALA A 26 -12.25 11.75 -5.29
C ALA A 26 -12.63 10.30 -5.01
N ILE A 27 -12.22 9.78 -3.85
CA ILE A 27 -12.48 8.41 -3.39
C ILE A 27 -13.19 8.50 -2.05
N GLU A 28 -14.32 7.83 -1.90
CA GLU A 28 -15.04 7.72 -0.64
C GLU A 28 -14.49 6.58 0.23
N GLN A 29 -14.81 6.59 1.50
CA GLN A 29 -14.45 5.49 2.39
C GLN A 29 -15.17 4.22 1.93
N GLY A 30 -14.42 3.14 1.75
CA GLY A 30 -14.95 1.87 1.23
C GLY A 30 -14.83 1.70 -0.28
N ASP A 31 -14.40 2.72 -1.02
CA ASP A 31 -14.18 2.63 -2.47
C ASP A 31 -12.87 1.93 -2.82
N PHE A 32 -12.87 1.33 -4.01
CA PHE A 32 -11.70 0.71 -4.60
C PHE A 32 -11.41 1.32 -5.97
N LEU A 33 -10.35 2.11 -6.09
CA LEU A 33 -9.90 2.71 -7.34
C LEU A 33 -8.82 1.84 -8.01
N VAL A 34 -9.00 1.54 -9.29
CA VAL A 34 -8.01 0.83 -10.09
C VAL A 34 -7.44 1.76 -11.16
N LEU A 35 -6.13 1.95 -11.15
CA LEU A 35 -5.42 2.67 -12.20
C LEU A 35 -5.02 1.69 -13.31
N VAL A 36 -5.53 1.90 -14.51
CA VAL A 36 -5.21 1.10 -15.71
C VAL A 36 -4.53 1.96 -16.75
N GLY A 37 -3.59 1.37 -17.47
CA GLY A 37 -2.87 2.06 -18.55
C GLY A 37 -1.56 1.35 -18.90
N PRO A 38 -0.93 1.71 -20.01
CA PRO A 38 0.36 1.13 -20.43
C PRO A 38 1.46 1.45 -19.43
N SER A 39 2.55 0.67 -19.49
CA SER A 39 3.76 0.97 -18.71
C SER A 39 4.27 2.38 -19.03
N GLY A 40 4.70 3.11 -18.01
CA GLY A 40 5.23 4.47 -18.17
C GLY A 40 4.20 5.59 -18.30
N CYS A 41 2.89 5.32 -18.19
CA CYS A 41 1.85 6.35 -18.29
C CYS A 41 1.63 7.17 -17.00
N GLY A 42 2.50 7.06 -16.00
CA GLY A 42 2.43 7.86 -14.78
C GLY A 42 1.70 7.23 -13.59
N LYS A 43 1.23 5.97 -13.67
CA LYS A 43 0.52 5.30 -12.54
C LYS A 43 1.37 5.26 -11.27
N SER A 44 2.58 4.72 -11.35
CA SER A 44 3.49 4.66 -10.20
C SER A 44 3.90 6.05 -9.72
N THR A 45 4.03 7.02 -10.63
CA THR A 45 4.30 8.42 -10.27
C THR A 45 3.14 8.99 -9.44
N LEU A 46 1.89 8.76 -9.85
CA LEU A 46 0.72 9.20 -9.08
C LEU A 46 0.67 8.54 -7.69
N LEU A 47 0.88 7.22 -7.62
CA LEU A 47 0.93 6.51 -6.34
C LEU A 47 2.04 7.05 -5.43
N ASN A 48 3.22 7.35 -5.98
CA ASN A 48 4.33 7.94 -5.22
C ASN A 48 4.00 9.37 -4.74
N CYS A 49 3.30 10.17 -5.54
CA CYS A 49 2.81 11.48 -5.11
C CYS A 49 1.79 11.35 -3.97
N ILE A 50 0.85 10.42 -4.06
CA ILE A 50 -0.13 10.15 -2.99
C ILE A 50 0.59 9.66 -1.73
N ALA A 51 1.58 8.79 -1.87
CA ALA A 51 2.40 8.30 -0.76
C ALA A 51 3.31 9.38 -0.13
N GLY A 52 3.54 10.49 -0.82
CA GLY A 52 4.47 11.54 -0.40
C GLY A 52 5.93 11.21 -0.66
N LEU A 53 6.21 10.16 -1.43
CA LEU A 53 7.57 9.78 -1.85
C LEU A 53 8.08 10.71 -2.97
N GLU A 54 7.16 11.33 -3.71
CA GLU A 54 7.44 12.32 -4.74
C GLU A 54 6.63 13.59 -4.47
N PRO A 55 7.24 14.79 -4.50
CA PRO A 55 6.52 16.04 -4.38
C PRO A 55 5.67 16.29 -5.64
N ILE A 56 4.50 16.89 -5.46
CA ILE A 56 3.69 17.40 -6.57
C ILE A 56 4.25 18.73 -7.07
N THR A 57 4.02 19.06 -8.34
CA THR A 57 4.46 20.33 -8.92
C THR A 57 3.43 21.44 -8.70
N LYS A 58 2.14 21.11 -8.86
CA LYS A 58 1.00 22.01 -8.62
C LYS A 58 -0.21 21.20 -8.15
N GLY A 59 -1.20 21.90 -7.60
CA GLY A 59 -2.42 21.31 -7.10
C GLY A 59 -2.34 20.96 -5.63
N GLY A 60 -3.24 20.11 -5.17
CA GLY A 60 -3.30 19.69 -3.77
C GLY A 60 -3.96 18.36 -3.59
N MET A 61 -3.75 17.77 -2.42
CA MET A 61 -4.44 16.55 -2.01
C MET A 61 -4.78 16.56 -0.52
N SER A 62 -5.88 15.93 -0.18
CA SER A 62 -6.25 15.66 1.20
C SER A 62 -6.55 14.18 1.42
N ILE A 63 -6.25 13.67 2.62
CA ILE A 63 -6.54 12.32 3.07
C ILE A 63 -7.30 12.42 4.39
N GLY A 64 -8.50 11.82 4.43
CA GLY A 64 -9.37 11.92 5.59
C GLY A 64 -9.69 13.36 5.98
N GLY A 65 -9.85 14.24 5.00
CA GLY A 65 -10.15 15.67 5.17
C GLY A 65 -8.97 16.54 5.63
N LYS A 66 -7.77 15.98 5.77
CA LYS A 66 -6.54 16.72 6.13
C LYS A 66 -5.69 16.97 4.89
N ASP A 67 -5.21 18.21 4.72
CA ASP A 67 -4.26 18.53 3.65
C ASP A 67 -2.96 17.75 3.83
N MET A 68 -2.60 16.99 2.79
CA MET A 68 -1.41 16.15 2.74
C MET A 68 -0.41 16.60 1.68
N THR A 69 -0.66 17.72 1.01
CA THR A 69 0.14 18.22 -0.12
C THR A 69 1.65 18.22 0.17
N ASN A 70 2.05 18.72 1.33
CA ASN A 70 3.45 18.84 1.73
C ASN A 70 3.81 17.99 2.97
N VAL A 71 2.98 17.01 3.31
CA VAL A 71 3.19 16.17 4.48
C VAL A 71 4.14 15.02 4.15
N SER A 72 5.07 14.73 5.03
CA SER A 72 6.02 13.61 4.94
C SER A 72 5.30 12.25 4.84
N PRO A 73 5.85 11.26 4.10
CA PRO A 73 5.24 9.94 3.96
C PRO A 73 4.90 9.25 5.29
N LYS A 74 5.77 9.40 6.29
CA LYS A 74 5.59 8.79 7.62
C LYS A 74 4.35 9.29 8.38
N ASP A 75 3.88 10.50 8.04
CA ASP A 75 2.79 11.20 8.73
C ASP A 75 1.46 11.15 7.94
N ARG A 76 1.42 10.45 6.79
CA ARG A 76 0.23 10.38 5.92
C ARG A 76 -0.80 9.32 6.28
N ASP A 77 -0.54 8.47 7.24
CA ASP A 77 -1.45 7.37 7.65
C ASP A 77 -1.92 6.50 6.47
N ILE A 78 -0.97 6.15 5.61
CA ILE A 78 -1.17 5.30 4.45
C ILE A 78 -0.24 4.10 4.50
N ALA A 79 -0.62 3.03 3.82
CA ALA A 79 0.23 1.88 3.58
C ALA A 79 0.42 1.67 2.08
N MET A 80 1.64 1.39 1.66
CA MET A 80 1.98 1.11 0.28
C MET A 80 2.61 -0.27 0.14
N VAL A 81 2.10 -1.03 -0.82
CA VAL A 81 2.67 -2.31 -1.24
C VAL A 81 3.37 -2.09 -2.58
N PHE A 82 4.68 -2.26 -2.58
CA PHE A 82 5.52 -2.06 -3.77
C PHE A 82 5.52 -3.30 -4.66
N GLN A 83 5.76 -3.12 -5.94
CA GLN A 83 5.92 -4.19 -6.92
C GLN A 83 7.01 -5.19 -6.53
N SER A 84 8.10 -4.74 -5.92
CA SER A 84 9.21 -5.57 -5.44
C SER A 84 8.96 -6.22 -4.07
N TYR A 85 7.78 -6.00 -3.46
CA TYR A 85 7.37 -6.41 -2.11
C TYR A 85 8.19 -5.80 -0.97
N ALA A 86 9.41 -5.34 -1.18
CA ALA A 86 10.31 -4.68 -0.23
C ALA A 86 10.43 -5.41 1.14
N LEU A 87 10.45 -6.75 1.13
CA LEU A 87 10.59 -7.55 2.34
C LEU A 87 12.04 -7.54 2.84
N TYR A 88 12.23 -7.55 4.16
CA TYR A 88 13.54 -7.69 4.78
C TYR A 88 14.01 -9.15 4.67
N PRO A 89 15.06 -9.46 3.87
CA PRO A 89 15.41 -10.83 3.52
C PRO A 89 15.95 -11.65 4.70
N THR A 90 16.50 -10.98 5.69
CA THR A 90 17.08 -11.63 6.89
C THR A 90 16.07 -11.91 8.00
N MET A 91 14.89 -11.29 7.91
CA MET A 91 13.82 -11.42 8.91
C MET A 91 12.82 -12.51 8.51
N THR A 92 12.25 -13.19 9.51
CA THR A 92 11.12 -14.12 9.28
C THR A 92 9.87 -13.33 8.83
N VAL A 93 8.87 -14.04 8.32
CA VAL A 93 7.55 -13.47 7.98
C VAL A 93 6.96 -12.72 9.16
N ALA A 94 6.91 -13.34 10.34
CA ALA A 94 6.39 -12.70 11.54
C ALA A 94 7.14 -11.39 11.85
N LYS A 95 8.46 -11.40 11.81
CA LYS A 95 9.28 -10.21 12.05
C LYS A 95 9.10 -9.15 10.97
N ASN A 96 8.93 -9.54 9.70
CA ASN A 96 8.62 -8.61 8.61
C ASN A 96 7.32 -7.86 8.88
N ILE A 97 6.28 -8.56 9.30
CA ILE A 97 4.95 -7.99 9.55
C ILE A 97 4.99 -7.07 10.78
N THR A 98 5.61 -7.51 11.88
CA THR A 98 5.57 -6.78 13.14
C THR A 98 6.60 -5.66 13.26
N PHE A 99 7.60 -5.60 12.37
CA PHE A 99 8.71 -4.65 12.45
C PHE A 99 8.27 -3.19 12.62
N GLY A 100 7.32 -2.75 11.80
CA GLY A 100 6.81 -1.37 11.88
C GLY A 100 6.11 -1.04 13.19
N MET A 101 5.42 -2.00 13.80
CA MET A 101 4.79 -1.86 15.11
C MET A 101 5.86 -1.76 16.22
N LYS A 102 6.88 -2.62 16.14
CA LYS A 102 8.00 -2.61 17.08
C LYS A 102 8.74 -1.26 17.07
N VAL A 103 9.04 -0.72 15.90
CA VAL A 103 9.72 0.60 15.76
C VAL A 103 8.88 1.73 16.36
N ARG A 104 7.55 1.61 16.32
CA ARG A 104 6.61 2.58 16.91
C ARG A 104 6.38 2.38 18.42
N GLY A 105 7.03 1.41 19.03
CA GLY A 105 6.90 1.15 20.47
C GLY A 105 5.56 0.48 20.85
N ILE A 106 4.87 -0.15 19.90
CA ILE A 106 3.66 -0.92 20.22
C ILE A 106 4.04 -2.10 21.11
N ASP A 107 3.26 -2.34 22.16
CA ASP A 107 3.50 -3.44 23.09
C ASP A 107 3.41 -4.82 22.42
N GLN A 108 4.08 -5.82 23.00
CA GLN A 108 4.19 -7.15 22.41
C GLN A 108 2.84 -7.85 22.30
N ALA A 109 1.95 -7.70 23.27
CA ALA A 109 0.65 -8.35 23.27
C ALA A 109 -0.21 -7.86 22.09
N THR A 110 -0.22 -6.56 21.83
CA THR A 110 -0.89 -5.94 20.68
C THR A 110 -0.25 -6.39 19.36
N GLN A 111 1.09 -6.49 19.29
CA GLN A 111 1.77 -7.00 18.11
C GLN A 111 1.35 -8.45 17.79
N ASP A 112 1.34 -9.31 18.81
CA ASP A 112 0.97 -10.73 18.65
C ASP A 112 -0.49 -10.89 18.22
N GLN A 113 -1.41 -10.12 18.80
CA GLN A 113 -2.83 -10.13 18.44
C GLN A 113 -3.04 -9.70 16.98
N LYS A 114 -2.43 -8.58 16.56
CA LYS A 114 -2.54 -8.09 15.19
C LYS A 114 -1.87 -9.02 14.18
N LEU A 115 -0.73 -9.61 14.54
CA LEU A 115 -0.05 -10.62 13.72
C LEU A 115 -0.94 -11.84 13.50
N ALA A 116 -1.53 -12.40 14.57
CA ALA A 116 -2.39 -13.57 14.47
C ALA A 116 -3.61 -13.27 13.58
N TYR A 117 -4.27 -12.14 13.78
CA TYR A 117 -5.42 -11.71 12.96
C TYR A 117 -5.06 -11.63 11.48
N VAL A 118 -3.99 -10.91 11.14
CA VAL A 118 -3.57 -10.70 9.76
C VAL A 118 -3.08 -12.01 9.12
N ALA A 119 -2.34 -12.85 9.86
CA ALA A 119 -1.88 -14.12 9.37
C ALA A 119 -3.04 -15.06 8.98
N GLN A 120 -4.09 -15.08 9.80
CA GLN A 120 -5.30 -15.84 9.51
C GLN A 120 -6.03 -15.31 8.27
N GLN A 121 -6.24 -13.99 8.18
CA GLN A 121 -6.90 -13.36 7.03
C GLN A 121 -6.19 -13.66 5.70
N LEU A 122 -4.87 -13.65 5.71
CA LEU A 122 -4.03 -13.88 4.54
C LEU A 122 -3.61 -15.35 4.35
N GLN A 123 -4.04 -16.25 5.24
CA GLN A 123 -3.70 -17.67 5.21
C GLN A 123 -2.18 -17.92 5.15
N ILE A 124 -1.43 -17.21 6.00
CA ILE A 124 0.04 -17.28 6.06
C ILE A 124 0.57 -17.79 7.40
N GLU A 125 -0.30 -18.30 8.29
CA GLU A 125 0.12 -18.83 9.60
C GLU A 125 1.24 -19.87 9.49
N PRO A 126 1.20 -20.85 8.54
CA PRO A 126 2.26 -21.84 8.41
C PRO A 126 3.59 -21.27 7.95
N LEU A 127 3.60 -20.01 7.50
CA LEU A 127 4.77 -19.36 6.91
C LEU A 127 5.48 -18.42 7.89
N LEU A 128 4.93 -18.16 9.08
CA LEU A 128 5.39 -17.13 10.01
C LEU A 128 6.87 -17.26 10.39
N ASN A 129 7.39 -18.47 10.46
CA ASN A 129 8.79 -18.75 10.80
C ASN A 129 9.74 -18.80 9.59
N ARG A 130 9.20 -18.72 8.37
CA ARG A 130 10.02 -18.72 7.14
C ARG A 130 10.61 -17.35 6.86
N LYS A 131 11.69 -17.33 6.06
CA LYS A 131 12.28 -16.12 5.51
C LYS A 131 11.79 -15.89 4.07
N PRO A 132 11.85 -14.66 3.53
CA PRO A 132 11.38 -14.33 2.19
C PRO A 132 11.95 -15.23 1.07
N GLY A 133 13.22 -15.65 1.17
CA GLY A 133 13.85 -16.56 0.21
C GLY A 133 13.22 -17.97 0.14
N GLN A 134 12.43 -18.35 1.14
CA GLN A 134 11.75 -19.65 1.24
C GLN A 134 10.28 -19.58 0.78
N LEU A 135 9.86 -18.44 0.21
CA LEU A 135 8.48 -18.15 -0.17
C LEU A 135 8.34 -18.07 -1.69
N SER A 136 7.18 -18.48 -2.20
CA SER A 136 6.75 -18.19 -3.57
C SER A 136 6.48 -16.69 -3.78
N GLY A 137 6.36 -16.25 -5.03
CA GLY A 137 6.00 -14.86 -5.35
C GLY A 137 4.67 -14.43 -4.70
N GLY A 138 3.64 -15.25 -4.81
CA GLY A 138 2.33 -14.97 -4.17
C GLY A 138 2.40 -14.94 -2.64
N GLN A 139 3.18 -15.84 -2.03
CA GLN A 139 3.39 -15.83 -0.59
C GLN A 139 4.13 -14.56 -0.13
N ARG A 140 5.15 -14.13 -0.85
CA ARG A 140 5.85 -12.85 -0.57
C ARG A 140 4.90 -11.66 -0.66
N GLN A 141 4.00 -11.66 -1.65
CA GLN A 141 3.00 -10.62 -1.79
C GLN A 141 2.03 -10.58 -0.61
N ARG A 142 1.51 -11.74 -0.15
CA ARG A 142 0.66 -11.81 1.04
C ARG A 142 1.37 -11.28 2.28
N VAL A 143 2.65 -11.59 2.44
CA VAL A 143 3.47 -11.03 3.55
C VAL A 143 3.59 -9.51 3.44
N ALA A 144 3.82 -8.96 2.24
CA ALA A 144 3.86 -7.51 2.03
C ALA A 144 2.52 -6.84 2.34
N MET A 145 1.40 -7.49 1.97
CA MET A 145 0.06 -7.04 2.38
C MET A 145 -0.11 -7.08 3.89
N GLY A 146 0.35 -8.13 4.55
CA GLY A 146 0.32 -8.25 6.02
C GLY A 146 1.05 -7.11 6.72
N ARG A 147 2.20 -6.70 6.21
CA ARG A 147 2.94 -5.52 6.70
C ARG A 147 2.13 -4.22 6.59
N ALA A 148 1.33 -4.09 5.55
CA ALA A 148 0.47 -2.94 5.34
C ALA A 148 -0.74 -2.97 6.29
N LEU A 149 -1.41 -4.13 6.39
CA LEU A 149 -2.64 -4.32 7.16
C LEU A 149 -2.48 -4.12 8.67
N VAL A 150 -1.37 -4.59 9.27
CA VAL A 150 -1.13 -4.43 10.72
C VAL A 150 -1.04 -2.97 11.17
N ARG A 151 -0.85 -2.05 10.22
CA ARG A 151 -0.78 -0.61 10.50
C ARG A 151 -2.16 0.05 10.63
N ASP A 152 -3.21 -0.63 10.14
CA ASP A 152 -4.57 -0.12 10.10
C ASP A 152 -4.66 1.28 9.44
N PRO A 153 -4.14 1.44 8.20
CA PRO A 153 -4.05 2.72 7.54
C PRO A 153 -5.40 3.16 7.00
N LYS A 154 -5.58 4.47 6.84
CA LYS A 154 -6.77 5.05 6.20
C LYS A 154 -6.86 4.77 4.70
N LEU A 155 -5.71 4.61 4.05
CA LEU A 155 -5.62 4.38 2.61
C LEU A 155 -4.55 3.34 2.30
N PHE A 156 -4.91 2.38 1.45
CA PHE A 156 -3.98 1.40 0.89
C PHE A 156 -3.62 1.77 -0.55
N LEU A 157 -2.33 1.72 -0.86
CA LEU A 157 -1.80 1.93 -2.20
C LEU A 157 -1.09 0.65 -2.67
N PHE A 158 -1.43 0.19 -3.87
CA PHE A 158 -0.82 -0.97 -4.48
C PHE A 158 -0.17 -0.57 -5.81
N ASP A 159 1.17 -0.65 -5.90
CA ASP A 159 1.91 -0.39 -7.13
C ASP A 159 2.09 -1.71 -7.90
N GLU A 160 1.27 -1.92 -8.91
CA GLU A 160 1.26 -3.11 -9.79
C GLU A 160 1.38 -4.47 -9.05
N PRO A 161 0.65 -4.72 -7.95
CA PRO A 161 0.83 -5.93 -7.15
C PRO A 161 0.47 -7.21 -7.91
N LEU A 162 -0.21 -7.07 -9.04
CA LEU A 162 -0.78 -8.18 -9.79
C LEU A 162 -0.05 -8.49 -11.11
N SER A 163 0.98 -7.70 -11.47
CA SER A 163 1.66 -7.84 -12.76
C SER A 163 2.46 -9.13 -12.90
N ASN A 164 3.01 -9.63 -11.79
CA ASN A 164 3.88 -10.83 -11.75
C ASN A 164 3.14 -12.11 -11.32
N LEU A 165 1.82 -12.04 -11.20
CA LEU A 165 1.00 -13.18 -10.79
C LEU A 165 0.32 -13.82 -12.00
N ASP A 166 0.09 -15.14 -11.93
CA ASP A 166 -0.76 -15.82 -12.88
C ASP A 166 -2.22 -15.31 -12.79
N ALA A 167 -3.02 -15.60 -13.82
CA ALA A 167 -4.39 -15.07 -13.92
C ALA A 167 -5.29 -15.53 -12.76
N LYS A 168 -5.09 -16.75 -12.24
CA LYS A 168 -5.87 -17.31 -11.15
C LYS A 168 -5.56 -16.57 -9.83
N LEU A 169 -4.29 -16.42 -9.53
CA LEU A 169 -3.84 -15.75 -8.32
C LEU A 169 -4.21 -14.25 -8.33
N ARG A 170 -4.26 -13.60 -9.50
CA ARG A 170 -4.78 -12.22 -9.61
C ARG A 170 -6.24 -12.11 -9.18
N VAL A 171 -7.08 -13.08 -9.57
CA VAL A 171 -8.51 -13.08 -9.19
C VAL A 171 -8.64 -13.32 -7.69
N GLU A 172 -7.90 -14.27 -7.13
CA GLU A 172 -7.89 -14.56 -5.69
C GLU A 172 -7.48 -13.33 -4.89
N MET A 173 -6.38 -12.67 -5.28
CA MET A 173 -5.89 -11.46 -4.61
C MET A 173 -6.87 -10.28 -4.69
N ARG A 174 -7.55 -10.08 -5.82
CA ARG A 174 -8.62 -9.07 -5.93
C ARG A 174 -9.75 -9.34 -4.95
N THR A 175 -10.13 -10.59 -4.80
CA THR A 175 -11.20 -11.01 -3.87
C THR A 175 -10.74 -10.81 -2.43
N GLU A 176 -9.50 -11.19 -2.09
CA GLU A 176 -8.93 -10.97 -0.76
C GLU A 176 -8.84 -9.48 -0.41
N ILE A 177 -8.30 -8.64 -1.32
CA ILE A 177 -8.23 -7.18 -1.12
C ILE A 177 -9.64 -6.60 -0.89
N LYS A 178 -10.62 -7.05 -1.69
CA LYS A 178 -12.00 -6.58 -1.55
C LYS A 178 -12.65 -7.05 -0.23
N SER A 179 -12.36 -8.27 0.23
CA SER A 179 -12.87 -8.78 1.51
C SER A 179 -12.25 -8.11 2.73
N LEU A 180 -10.99 -7.66 2.61
CA LEU A 180 -10.31 -6.90 3.66
C LEU A 180 -10.82 -5.45 3.77
N HIS A 181 -11.60 -5.03 2.79
CA HIS A 181 -12.14 -3.68 2.71
C HIS A 181 -13.56 -3.56 3.29
N GLN A 182 -14.23 -4.69 3.60
CA GLN A 182 -15.53 -4.76 4.25
C GLN A 182 -15.38 -4.90 5.76
#